data_fed6c3f4ea91147ebae906a18fe57fc1
#
_entry.id   fed6c3f4ea91147ebae906a18fe57fc1
#
_cell.length_a   1.000
_cell.length_b   1.000
_cell.length_c   1.000
_cell.angle_alpha   90.00
_cell.angle_beta   90.00
_cell.angle_gamma   90.00
#
_symmetry.space_group_name_H-M   'P 1'
#
loop_
_entity.id
_entity.type
_entity.pdbx_description
1 polymer ?
#
loop_
_entity_poly.entity_id
_entity_poly.type
_entity_poly.pdbx_seq_one_letter_code
_entity_poly.pdbx_strand_id
1 'polypeptide(L)'
;MAALSQEDALKLVTLVTFSCLTFLAIPARPQKDDVPKNIADSVGGALSWSEGQFLSVAEAMPESKYSFVPTAGEFKGVRSFAEQVKHVACANFAFFNEIEGKTPPEHCEKGGPAPARTKAELVKYLRDSFDYGNKVLATLNAQNALARVDGPYAGPNTRLGIAVAAVWHVADHYGQVVEYLRMNGIVPPPTQKHGLAVR
;
A
#
# COMPACT_ATOMS: atom_id res chain seq x y z
N MET A 1 13.54 -12.89 -66.53
CA MET A 1 12.81 -12.14 -65.48
C MET A 1 11.52 -11.64 -66.13
N ALA A 2 10.39 -12.25 -65.84
CA ALA A 2 9.10 -11.87 -66.38
C ALA A 2 8.51 -10.73 -65.52
N ALA A 3 8.17 -9.62 -66.17
CA ALA A 3 7.51 -8.53 -65.49
C ALA A 3 6.06 -8.88 -65.22
N LEU A 4 5.59 -8.69 -63.97
CA LEU A 4 4.20 -8.84 -63.60
C LEU A 4 3.33 -7.86 -64.40
N SER A 5 2.18 -8.32 -64.91
CA SER A 5 1.27 -7.51 -65.68
C SER A 5 0.61 -6.45 -64.75
N GLN A 6 0.15 -5.34 -65.37
CA GLN A 6 -0.50 -4.25 -64.62
C GLN A 6 -1.80 -4.70 -63.92
N GLU A 7 -2.47 -5.76 -64.44
CA GLU A 7 -3.64 -6.38 -63.84
C GLU A 7 -3.32 -7.19 -62.56
N ASP A 8 -2.16 -7.83 -62.51
CA ASP A 8 -1.73 -8.61 -61.36
C ASP A 8 -1.31 -7.68 -60.18
N ALA A 9 -0.73 -6.52 -60.51
CA ALA A 9 -0.41 -5.49 -59.53
C ALA A 9 -1.68 -4.87 -58.89
N LEU A 10 -2.74 -4.68 -59.75
CA LEU A 10 -3.99 -4.11 -59.25
C LEU A 10 -4.76 -5.09 -58.32
N LYS A 11 -4.73 -6.37 -58.66
CA LYS A 11 -5.34 -7.44 -57.83
C LYS A 11 -4.60 -7.58 -56.45
N LEU A 12 -3.29 -7.45 -56.47
CA LEU A 12 -2.49 -7.50 -55.23
C LEU A 12 -2.78 -6.32 -54.32
N VAL A 13 -2.95 -5.11 -54.86
CA VAL A 13 -3.30 -3.91 -54.10
C VAL A 13 -4.70 -4.03 -53.47
N THR A 14 -5.66 -4.64 -54.19
CA THR A 14 -7.03 -4.80 -53.71
C THR A 14 -7.11 -5.85 -52.58
N LEU A 15 -6.25 -6.88 -52.56
CA LEU A 15 -6.22 -7.92 -51.53
C LEU A 15 -5.56 -7.42 -50.22
N VAL A 16 -4.63 -6.43 -50.31
CA VAL A 16 -3.92 -5.90 -49.13
C VAL A 16 -4.74 -4.86 -48.37
N THR A 17 -5.68 -4.20 -49.05
CA THR A 17 -6.49 -3.13 -48.42
C THR A 17 -7.72 -3.63 -47.65
N PHE A 18 -8.09 -4.92 -47.78
CA PHE A 18 -9.29 -5.47 -47.10
C PHE A 18 -8.98 -6.26 -45.81
N SER A 19 -7.72 -6.40 -45.45
CA SER A 19 -7.31 -7.23 -44.30
C SER A 19 -6.96 -6.43 -43.02
N CYS A 20 -7.30 -5.14 -42.95
CA CYS A 20 -6.92 -4.35 -41.80
C CYS A 20 -8.04 -3.41 -41.38
N LEU A 21 -9.06 -3.93 -40.69
CA LEU A 21 -9.96 -3.14 -39.82
C LEU A 21 -11.04 -4.02 -39.15
N THR A 22 -10.62 -5.13 -38.53
CA THR A 22 -11.41 -5.61 -37.39
C THR A 22 -10.80 -4.97 -36.14
N PHE A 23 -11.15 -3.71 -35.87
CA PHE A 23 -11.05 -3.18 -34.54
C PHE A 23 -11.96 -4.04 -33.65
N LEU A 24 -11.38 -5.01 -32.95
CA LEU A 24 -12.01 -5.60 -31.79
C LEU A 24 -12.27 -4.44 -30.83
N ALA A 25 -13.47 -3.90 -30.85
CA ALA A 25 -13.94 -3.02 -29.80
C ALA A 25 -13.86 -3.83 -28.50
N ILE A 26 -12.77 -3.63 -27.76
CA ILE A 26 -12.67 -4.11 -26.38
C ILE A 26 -13.84 -3.41 -25.68
N PRO A 27 -14.85 -4.15 -25.16
CA PRO A 27 -15.93 -3.50 -24.45
C PRO A 27 -15.29 -2.73 -23.29
N ALA A 28 -15.48 -1.42 -23.29
CA ALA A 28 -15.08 -0.58 -22.18
C ALA A 28 -15.78 -1.16 -20.95
N ARG A 29 -14.99 -1.76 -20.04
CA ARG A 29 -15.50 -2.23 -18.78
C ARG A 29 -16.12 -1.01 -18.10
N PRO A 30 -17.40 -1.04 -17.70
CA PRO A 30 -17.97 0.11 -17.00
C PRO A 30 -17.10 0.37 -15.80
N GLN A 31 -16.43 1.51 -15.79
CA GLN A 31 -15.68 1.99 -14.65
C GLN A 31 -16.73 2.28 -13.60
N LYS A 32 -16.77 1.45 -12.56
CA LYS A 32 -17.65 1.69 -11.44
C LYS A 32 -17.22 3.04 -10.85
N ASP A 33 -18.12 3.99 -10.78
CA ASP A 33 -17.89 5.29 -10.13
C ASP A 33 -17.81 5.08 -8.61
N ASP A 34 -16.73 4.45 -8.16
CA ASP A 34 -16.43 4.21 -6.74
C ASP A 34 -15.73 5.44 -6.12
N VAL A 35 -16.20 6.63 -6.47
CA VAL A 35 -15.72 7.86 -5.83
C VAL A 35 -16.17 7.86 -4.37
N PRO A 36 -15.25 8.08 -3.42
CA PRO A 36 -15.61 8.19 -2.00
C PRO A 36 -16.68 9.25 -1.77
N LYS A 37 -17.73 8.92 -1.01
CA LYS A 37 -18.91 9.77 -0.83
C LYS A 37 -18.89 10.57 0.47
N ASN A 38 -17.98 10.23 1.37
CA ASN A 38 -17.86 10.88 2.66
C ASN A 38 -16.41 10.79 3.18
N ILE A 39 -16.15 11.37 4.35
CA ILE A 39 -14.82 11.41 4.98
C ILE A 39 -14.35 10.00 5.31
N ALA A 40 -15.21 9.15 5.88
CA ALA A 40 -14.85 7.78 6.25
C ALA A 40 -14.42 6.95 5.02
N ASP A 41 -15.17 7.02 3.92
CA ASP A 41 -14.83 6.33 2.67
C ASP A 41 -13.49 6.82 2.11
N SER A 42 -13.24 8.13 2.17
CA SER A 42 -12.01 8.72 1.62
C SER A 42 -10.77 8.28 2.40
N VAL A 43 -10.79 8.42 3.73
CA VAL A 43 -9.63 8.09 4.56
C VAL A 43 -9.50 6.58 4.75
N GLY A 44 -10.62 5.87 4.91
CA GLY A 44 -10.63 4.40 4.99
C GLY A 44 -10.12 3.75 3.71
N GLY A 45 -10.50 4.29 2.53
CA GLY A 45 -9.96 3.85 1.25
C GLY A 45 -8.45 4.03 1.14
N ALA A 46 -7.92 5.17 1.61
CA ALA A 46 -6.49 5.42 1.64
C ALA A 46 -5.75 4.47 2.59
N LEU A 47 -6.32 4.20 3.78
CA LEU A 47 -5.76 3.23 4.73
C LEU A 47 -5.76 1.81 4.14
N SER A 48 -6.87 1.37 3.56
CA SER A 48 -7.00 0.03 2.95
C SER A 48 -6.05 -0.16 1.77
N TRP A 49 -5.81 0.90 0.97
CA TRP A 49 -4.80 0.85 -0.08
C TRP A 49 -3.39 0.68 0.50
N SER A 50 -3.04 1.45 1.54
CA SER A 50 -1.75 1.34 2.24
C SER A 50 -1.57 -0.02 2.93
N GLU A 51 -2.64 -0.57 3.52
CA GLU A 51 -2.70 -1.91 4.08
C GLU A 51 -2.32 -2.98 3.05
N GLY A 52 -2.99 -2.97 1.88
CA GLY A 52 -2.71 -3.94 0.81
C GLY A 52 -1.26 -3.88 0.34
N GLN A 53 -0.68 -2.69 0.26
CA GLN A 53 0.72 -2.49 -0.10
C GLN A 53 1.66 -3.03 0.98
N PHE A 54 1.47 -2.62 2.23
CA PHE A 54 2.39 -2.98 3.33
C PHE A 54 2.32 -4.47 3.67
N LEU A 55 1.11 -5.05 3.76
CA LEU A 55 0.94 -6.49 4.01
C LEU A 55 1.61 -7.34 2.93
N SER A 56 1.44 -6.98 1.65
CA SER A 56 2.05 -7.74 0.55
C SER A 56 3.58 -7.75 0.63
N VAL A 57 4.20 -6.66 1.07
CA VAL A 57 5.65 -6.56 1.27
C VAL A 57 6.09 -7.35 2.52
N ALA A 58 5.34 -7.25 3.62
CA ALA A 58 5.60 -8.04 4.82
C ALA A 58 5.54 -9.56 4.53
N GLU A 59 4.54 -10.00 3.76
CA GLU A 59 4.39 -11.40 3.36
C GLU A 59 5.47 -11.87 2.38
N ALA A 60 5.98 -11.00 1.51
CA ALA A 60 6.99 -11.35 0.51
C ALA A 60 8.38 -11.61 1.11
N MET A 61 8.73 -10.96 2.22
CA MET A 61 10.02 -11.18 2.88
C MET A 61 10.07 -12.58 3.49
N PRO A 62 11.07 -13.43 3.15
CA PRO A 62 11.26 -14.71 3.83
C PRO A 62 11.51 -14.54 5.33
N GLU A 63 11.02 -15.46 6.15
CA GLU A 63 11.18 -15.39 7.61
C GLU A 63 12.65 -15.31 8.04
N SER A 64 13.53 -16.05 7.36
CA SER A 64 14.98 -16.02 7.60
C SER A 64 15.61 -14.64 7.36
N LYS A 65 14.89 -13.71 6.71
CA LYS A 65 15.33 -12.35 6.41
C LYS A 65 14.64 -11.28 7.26
N TYR A 66 13.77 -11.68 8.19
CA TYR A 66 13.08 -10.72 9.05
C TYR A 66 14.02 -9.94 9.98
N SER A 67 15.18 -10.51 10.33
CA SER A 67 16.22 -9.82 11.09
C SER A 67 17.14 -8.92 10.24
N PHE A 68 16.87 -8.80 8.92
CA PHE A 68 17.69 -7.99 8.03
C PHE A 68 17.69 -6.52 8.44
N VAL A 69 18.90 -5.94 8.48
CA VAL A 69 19.18 -4.50 8.65
C VAL A 69 20.09 -4.08 7.49
N PRO A 70 19.87 -2.94 6.84
CA PRO A 70 20.81 -2.40 5.86
C PRO A 70 22.21 -2.18 6.47
N THR A 71 23.26 -2.52 5.70
CA THR A 71 24.65 -2.40 6.16
C THR A 71 25.56 -1.62 5.22
N ALA A 72 25.12 -1.39 3.97
CA ALA A 72 25.89 -0.66 2.96
C ALA A 72 25.52 0.82 3.01
N GLY A 73 26.14 1.59 3.89
CA GLY A 73 25.87 3.01 4.13
C GLY A 73 25.80 3.34 5.63
N GLU A 74 25.31 4.52 5.98
CA GLU A 74 25.14 4.93 7.38
C GLU A 74 23.75 4.53 7.89
N PHE A 75 23.67 3.35 8.50
CA PHE A 75 22.42 2.76 8.99
C PHE A 75 22.45 2.44 10.50
N LYS A 76 23.33 3.11 11.26
CA LYS A 76 23.41 2.88 12.71
C LYS A 76 22.08 3.21 13.39
N GLY A 77 21.51 2.24 14.09
CA GLY A 77 20.29 2.42 14.87
C GLY A 77 18.98 2.36 14.09
N VAL A 78 19.00 2.02 12.78
CA VAL A 78 17.76 1.76 12.04
C VAL A 78 17.12 0.43 12.47
N ARG A 79 15.83 0.34 12.29
CA ARG A 79 15.08 -0.88 12.60
C ARG A 79 15.39 -1.99 11.61
N SER A 80 15.42 -3.23 12.09
CA SER A 80 15.33 -4.42 11.24
C SER A 80 13.99 -4.50 10.53
N PHE A 81 13.87 -5.35 9.52
CA PHE A 81 12.59 -5.56 8.81
C PHE A 81 11.46 -5.97 9.77
N ALA A 82 11.73 -6.89 10.70
CA ALA A 82 10.76 -7.30 11.73
C ALA A 82 10.33 -6.14 12.61
N GLU A 83 11.28 -5.31 13.03
CA GLU A 83 11.01 -4.14 13.86
C GLU A 83 10.21 -3.08 13.13
N GLN A 84 10.42 -2.89 11.81
CA GLN A 84 9.60 -2.02 10.97
C GLN A 84 8.14 -2.50 10.95
N VAL A 85 7.90 -3.77 10.67
CA VAL A 85 6.56 -4.37 10.63
C VAL A 85 5.87 -4.23 11.99
N LYS A 86 6.58 -4.54 13.08
CA LYS A 86 6.05 -4.45 14.45
C LYS A 86 5.74 -3.00 14.86
N HIS A 87 6.62 -2.08 14.50
CA HIS A 87 6.45 -0.66 14.78
C HIS A 87 5.19 -0.09 14.10
N VAL A 88 5.00 -0.36 12.82
CA VAL A 88 3.82 0.10 12.07
C VAL A 88 2.53 -0.44 12.69
N ALA A 89 2.51 -1.73 13.07
CA ALA A 89 1.35 -2.31 13.74
C ALA A 89 1.03 -1.61 15.07
N CYS A 90 2.05 -1.39 15.91
CA CYS A 90 1.87 -0.68 17.18
C CYS A 90 1.42 0.76 16.97
N ALA A 91 2.04 1.48 16.04
CA ALA A 91 1.69 2.87 15.73
C ALA A 91 0.25 3.00 15.23
N ASN A 92 -0.23 2.07 14.41
CA ASN A 92 -1.63 2.03 14.01
C ASN A 92 -2.55 1.94 15.24
N PHE A 93 -2.30 1.01 16.16
CA PHE A 93 -3.07 0.93 17.41
C PHE A 93 -2.99 2.22 18.22
N ALA A 94 -1.82 2.87 18.27
CA ALA A 94 -1.66 4.12 19.00
C ALA A 94 -2.49 5.27 18.40
N PHE A 95 -2.40 5.50 17.10
CA PHE A 95 -3.18 6.53 16.39
C PHE A 95 -4.68 6.31 16.57
N PHE A 96 -5.16 5.08 16.33
CA PHE A 96 -6.58 4.79 16.37
C PHE A 96 -7.16 4.73 17.78
N ASN A 97 -6.38 4.32 18.78
CA ASN A 97 -6.77 4.46 20.18
C ASN A 97 -7.01 5.93 20.54
N GLU A 98 -6.12 6.84 20.15
CA GLU A 98 -6.32 8.26 20.43
C GLU A 98 -7.55 8.84 19.75
N ILE A 99 -7.84 8.45 18.51
CA ILE A 99 -9.10 8.84 17.84
C ILE A 99 -10.33 8.41 18.66
N GLU A 100 -10.28 7.25 19.32
CA GLU A 100 -11.36 6.76 20.17
C GLU A 100 -11.29 7.25 21.63
N GLY A 101 -10.32 8.07 21.99
CA GLY A 101 -10.11 8.52 23.37
C GLY A 101 -9.59 7.42 24.31
N LYS A 102 -8.96 6.38 23.77
CA LYS A 102 -8.33 5.30 24.51
C LYS A 102 -6.83 5.56 24.70
N THR A 103 -6.25 4.96 25.73
CA THR A 103 -4.81 5.02 25.96
C THR A 103 -4.05 4.28 24.84
N PRO A 104 -3.08 4.94 24.16
CA PRO A 104 -2.24 4.25 23.19
C PRO A 104 -1.31 3.22 23.85
N PRO A 105 -0.87 2.18 23.10
CA PRO A 105 0.17 1.29 23.58
C PRO A 105 1.47 2.06 23.86
N GLU A 106 2.19 1.64 24.89
CA GLU A 106 3.50 2.22 25.21
C GLU A 106 4.59 1.69 24.28
N HIS A 107 5.66 2.47 24.13
CA HIS A 107 6.89 2.05 23.44
C HIS A 107 6.70 1.61 21.97
N CYS A 108 5.77 2.22 21.24
CA CYS A 108 5.57 1.90 19.82
C CYS A 108 6.80 2.18 18.96
N GLU A 109 7.67 3.11 19.35
CA GLU A 109 8.98 3.34 18.71
C GLU A 109 9.87 2.08 18.71
N LYS A 110 9.66 1.17 19.66
CA LYS A 110 10.31 -0.15 19.78
C LYS A 110 9.39 -1.31 19.39
N GLY A 111 8.22 -1.01 18.78
CA GLY A 111 7.23 -1.98 18.37
C GLY A 111 6.20 -2.35 19.43
N GLY A 112 6.22 -1.70 20.59
CA GLY A 112 5.22 -1.84 21.65
C GLY A 112 5.29 -3.15 22.43
N PRO A 113 4.29 -3.35 23.31
CA PRO A 113 4.27 -4.49 24.26
C PRO A 113 3.87 -5.82 23.63
N ALA A 114 3.35 -5.86 22.40
CA ALA A 114 2.89 -7.09 21.78
C ALA A 114 4.00 -8.17 21.75
N PRO A 115 3.70 -9.43 22.10
CA PRO A 115 4.70 -10.50 22.17
C PRO A 115 5.11 -11.06 20.81
N ALA A 116 4.54 -10.57 19.70
CA ALA A 116 4.79 -11.05 18.34
C ALA A 116 6.29 -11.02 17.99
N ARG A 117 6.83 -12.16 17.54
CA ARG A 117 8.26 -12.35 17.22
C ARG A 117 8.48 -13.10 15.91
N THR A 118 7.67 -14.09 15.58
CA THR A 118 7.73 -14.82 14.32
C THR A 118 7.10 -14.01 13.20
N LYS A 119 7.46 -14.31 11.94
CA LYS A 119 6.82 -13.70 10.77
C LYS A 119 5.29 -13.79 10.84
N ALA A 120 4.77 -14.98 11.14
CA ALA A 120 3.32 -15.21 11.20
C ALA A 120 2.64 -14.32 12.25
N GLU A 121 3.23 -14.22 13.45
CA GLU A 121 2.71 -13.37 14.53
C GLU A 121 2.79 -11.88 14.18
N LEU A 122 3.90 -11.44 13.56
CA LEU A 122 4.09 -10.06 13.15
C LEU A 122 3.12 -9.64 12.04
N VAL A 123 2.93 -10.49 11.02
CA VAL A 123 1.96 -10.25 9.95
C VAL A 123 0.53 -10.24 10.50
N LYS A 124 0.22 -11.15 11.43
CA LYS A 124 -1.09 -11.12 12.11
C LYS A 124 -1.29 -9.84 12.91
N TYR A 125 -0.31 -9.44 13.71
CA TYR A 125 -0.38 -8.20 14.50
C TYR A 125 -0.56 -6.97 13.61
N LEU A 126 0.13 -6.92 12.47
CA LEU A 126 -0.03 -5.87 11.48
C LEU A 126 -1.46 -5.87 10.90
N ARG A 127 -1.99 -7.02 10.49
CA ARG A 127 -3.35 -7.16 9.96
C ARG A 127 -4.40 -6.73 10.99
N ASP A 128 -4.29 -7.22 12.22
CA ASP A 128 -5.20 -6.84 13.31
C ASP A 128 -5.20 -5.31 13.55
N SER A 129 -4.04 -4.64 13.38
CA SER A 129 -3.93 -3.19 13.52
C SER A 129 -4.65 -2.42 12.41
N PHE A 130 -4.61 -2.90 11.18
CA PHE A 130 -5.36 -2.32 10.07
C PHE A 130 -6.86 -2.56 10.20
N ASP A 131 -7.26 -3.78 10.56
CA ASP A 131 -8.67 -4.12 10.82
C ASP A 131 -9.27 -3.20 11.89
N TYR A 132 -8.50 -2.93 12.95
CA TYR A 132 -8.91 -1.98 13.99
C TYR A 132 -9.01 -0.56 13.44
N GLY A 133 -8.00 -0.11 12.71
CA GLY A 133 -7.98 1.21 12.09
C GLY A 133 -9.17 1.45 11.16
N ASN A 134 -9.45 0.50 10.28
CA ASN A 134 -10.60 0.57 9.37
C ASN A 134 -11.94 0.70 10.12
N LYS A 135 -12.10 -0.03 11.24
CA LYS A 135 -13.30 0.11 12.10
C LYS A 135 -13.41 1.50 12.71
N VAL A 136 -12.30 2.05 13.20
CA VAL A 136 -12.28 3.41 13.79
C VAL A 136 -12.57 4.46 12.74
N LEU A 137 -11.94 4.38 11.56
CA LEU A 137 -12.16 5.34 10.48
C LEU A 137 -13.60 5.33 9.95
N ALA A 138 -14.27 4.18 9.97
CA ALA A 138 -15.69 4.08 9.60
C ALA A 138 -16.61 4.92 10.49
N THR A 139 -16.15 5.35 11.66
CA THR A 139 -16.93 6.23 12.57
C THR A 139 -16.79 7.72 12.25
N LEU A 140 -15.85 8.11 11.35
CA LEU A 140 -15.62 9.51 11.01
C LEU A 140 -16.75 10.06 10.13
N ASN A 141 -17.15 11.28 10.44
CA ASN A 141 -18.18 12.00 9.68
C ASN A 141 -17.95 13.52 9.78
N ALA A 142 -18.75 14.32 9.08
CA ALA A 142 -18.59 15.77 9.05
C ALA A 142 -18.76 16.44 10.43
N GLN A 143 -19.49 15.82 11.35
CA GLN A 143 -19.74 16.36 12.68
C GLN A 143 -18.59 16.13 13.65
N ASN A 144 -17.80 15.04 13.46
CA ASN A 144 -16.78 14.65 14.41
C ASN A 144 -15.34 14.70 13.86
N ALA A 145 -15.14 14.83 12.54
CA ALA A 145 -13.83 14.77 11.91
C ALA A 145 -12.84 15.84 12.46
N LEU A 146 -13.35 17.03 12.75
CA LEU A 146 -12.53 18.14 13.28
C LEU A 146 -12.55 18.21 14.82
N ALA A 147 -13.17 17.25 15.50
CA ALA A 147 -13.11 17.18 16.95
C ALA A 147 -11.66 17.03 17.44
N ARG A 148 -11.33 17.82 18.46
CA ARG A 148 -10.00 17.87 19.06
C ARG A 148 -9.66 16.54 19.76
N VAL A 149 -8.40 16.13 19.61
CA VAL A 149 -7.81 14.97 20.29
C VAL A 149 -6.52 15.44 20.97
N ASP A 150 -6.42 15.26 22.28
CA ASP A 150 -5.26 15.62 23.10
C ASP A 150 -4.52 14.38 23.60
N GLY A 151 -4.23 13.45 22.70
CA GLY A 151 -3.49 12.24 23.05
C GLY A 151 -1.97 12.46 23.19
N PRO A 152 -1.28 11.60 23.95
CA PRO A 152 0.16 11.69 24.15
C PRO A 152 1.00 11.21 22.96
N TYR A 153 0.40 10.53 21.99
CA TYR A 153 1.10 9.94 20.85
C TYR A 153 1.09 10.86 19.62
N ALA A 154 -0.08 11.36 19.23
CA ALA A 154 -0.27 12.16 18.01
C ALA A 154 -0.99 13.50 18.26
N GLY A 155 -1.43 13.77 19.48
CA GLY A 155 -2.05 15.04 19.86
C GLY A 155 -1.04 16.14 20.21
N PRO A 156 -1.50 17.41 20.30
CA PRO A 156 -2.86 17.86 20.00
C PRO A 156 -3.12 17.88 18.50
N ASN A 157 -4.27 17.33 18.07
CA ASN A 157 -4.67 17.22 16.66
C ASN A 157 -6.21 17.17 16.55
N THR A 158 -6.72 16.91 15.35
CA THR A 158 -8.10 16.52 15.12
C THR A 158 -8.20 15.03 14.79
N ARG A 159 -9.38 14.44 14.94
CA ARG A 159 -9.60 13.02 14.56
C ARG A 159 -9.19 12.75 13.11
N LEU A 160 -9.57 13.63 12.17
CA LEU A 160 -9.17 13.53 10.77
C LEU A 160 -7.65 13.74 10.60
N GLY A 161 -7.05 14.69 11.31
CA GLY A 161 -5.62 14.95 11.27
C GLY A 161 -4.81 13.72 11.69
N ILE A 162 -5.22 13.04 12.78
CA ILE A 162 -4.59 11.77 13.21
C ILE A 162 -4.79 10.67 12.16
N ALA A 163 -5.99 10.57 11.56
CA ALA A 163 -6.25 9.59 10.51
C ALA A 163 -5.34 9.79 9.29
N VAL A 164 -5.12 11.04 8.86
CA VAL A 164 -4.18 11.38 7.78
C VAL A 164 -2.74 11.07 8.19
N ALA A 165 -2.34 11.39 9.43
CA ALA A 165 -1.02 11.07 9.95
C ALA A 165 -0.75 9.55 9.97
N ALA A 166 -1.75 8.74 10.34
CA ALA A 166 -1.65 7.28 10.31
C ALA A 166 -1.40 6.74 8.90
N VAL A 167 -2.15 7.22 7.89
CA VAL A 167 -1.96 6.82 6.49
C VAL A 167 -0.56 7.22 5.99
N TRP A 168 -0.13 8.46 6.29
CA TRP A 168 1.19 8.94 5.92
C TRP A 168 2.30 8.11 6.58
N HIS A 169 2.17 7.78 7.87
CA HIS A 169 3.13 6.98 8.62
C HIS A 169 3.31 5.58 8.00
N VAL A 170 2.20 4.92 7.62
CA VAL A 170 2.27 3.63 6.90
C VAL A 170 3.01 3.79 5.57
N ALA A 171 2.74 4.85 4.81
CA ALA A 171 3.39 5.10 3.51
C ALA A 171 4.90 5.37 3.65
N ASP A 172 5.32 6.11 4.67
CA ASP A 172 6.74 6.36 4.97
C ASP A 172 7.49 5.05 5.24
N HIS A 173 6.96 4.22 6.14
CA HIS A 173 7.56 2.92 6.45
C HIS A 173 7.45 1.91 5.31
N TYR A 174 6.39 1.98 4.48
CA TYR A 174 6.29 1.18 3.27
C TYR A 174 7.47 1.42 2.33
N GLY A 175 7.84 2.68 2.10
CA GLY A 175 9.03 3.02 1.29
C GLY A 175 10.29 2.35 1.82
N GLN A 176 10.51 2.39 3.14
CA GLN A 176 11.68 1.79 3.78
C GLN A 176 11.71 0.25 3.60
N VAL A 177 10.60 -0.45 3.87
CA VAL A 177 10.56 -1.92 3.74
C VAL A 177 10.62 -2.40 2.29
N VAL A 178 10.16 -1.60 1.33
CA VAL A 178 10.35 -1.86 -0.11
C VAL A 178 11.84 -1.91 -0.46
N GLU A 179 12.63 -0.95 0.04
CA GLU A 179 14.07 -0.96 -0.19
C GLU A 179 14.75 -2.16 0.50
N TYR A 180 14.28 -2.57 1.68
CA TYR A 180 14.80 -3.78 2.33
C TYR A 180 14.55 -5.05 1.51
N LEU A 181 13.39 -5.17 0.86
CA LEU A 181 13.14 -6.27 -0.08
C LEU A 181 14.15 -6.25 -1.23
N ARG A 182 14.31 -5.08 -1.88
CA ARG A 182 15.25 -4.91 -3.02
C ARG A 182 16.67 -5.24 -2.66
N MET A 183 17.14 -4.82 -1.48
CA MET A 183 18.46 -5.16 -0.95
C MET A 183 18.64 -6.67 -0.73
N ASN A 184 17.56 -7.42 -0.57
CA ASN A 184 17.54 -8.88 -0.48
C ASN A 184 17.24 -9.58 -1.81
N GLY A 185 17.26 -8.86 -2.94
CA GLY A 185 17.01 -9.42 -4.28
C GLY A 185 15.52 -9.74 -4.55
N ILE A 186 14.59 -9.20 -3.77
CA ILE A 186 13.15 -9.47 -3.90
C ILE A 186 12.48 -8.27 -4.56
N VAL A 187 11.81 -8.52 -5.70
CA VAL A 187 10.97 -7.50 -6.34
C VAL A 187 9.67 -7.35 -5.56
N PRO A 188 9.34 -6.15 -5.05
CA PRO A 188 8.12 -5.94 -4.27
C PRO A 188 6.85 -6.31 -5.05
N PRO A 189 5.88 -7.06 -4.46
CA PRO A 189 4.67 -7.53 -5.14
C PRO A 189 3.83 -6.44 -5.82
N PRO A 190 3.65 -5.24 -5.24
CA PRO A 190 2.95 -4.15 -5.91
C PRO A 190 3.58 -3.72 -7.24
N THR A 191 4.91 -3.73 -7.33
CA THR A 191 5.65 -3.44 -8.56
C THR A 191 5.43 -4.52 -9.62
N GLN A 192 5.30 -5.78 -9.20
CA GLN A 192 5.05 -6.91 -10.12
C GLN A 192 3.66 -6.84 -10.77
N LYS A 193 2.64 -6.43 -10.01
CA LYS A 193 1.24 -6.38 -10.48
C LYS A 193 0.98 -5.27 -11.51
N HIS A 194 1.70 -4.17 -11.41
CA HIS A 194 1.43 -3.00 -12.26
C HIS A 194 2.14 -3.04 -13.60
N GLY A 195 2.97 -4.07 -13.88
CA GLY A 195 3.60 -4.24 -15.19
C GLY A 195 4.30 -2.97 -15.69
N LEU A 196 4.66 -2.06 -14.80
CA LEU A 196 5.40 -0.87 -15.12
C LEU A 196 6.79 -1.33 -15.58
N ALA A 197 6.85 -1.75 -16.85
CA ALA A 197 8.08 -1.64 -17.58
C ALA A 197 8.50 -0.17 -17.48
N VAL A 198 9.36 0.13 -16.53
CA VAL A 198 10.13 1.37 -16.57
C VAL A 198 10.96 1.26 -17.85
N ARG A 199 10.48 1.91 -18.90
CA ARG A 199 11.25 2.14 -20.13
C ARG A 199 12.14 3.34 -19.92
#